data_a412811e2d9f0bd5a7fd66bc172f1e5e
#
_entry.id   a412811e2d9f0bd5a7fd66bc172f1e5e
#
_cell.length_a   1.000
_cell.length_b   1.000
_cell.length_c   1.000
_cell.angle_alpha   90.00
_cell.angle_beta   90.00
_cell.angle_gamma   90.00
#
_symmetry.space_group_name_H-M   'P 1'
#
loop_
_entity.id
_entity.type
_entity.pdbx_description
1 polymer ?
#
loop_
_entity_poly.entity_id
_entity_poly.type
_entity_poly.pdbx_seq_one_letter_code
_entity_poly.pdbx_strand_id
1 'polypeptide(L)'
;EQLALAERIGTKDSPKLIPDNFEHRVEMFGLCAVVLGEDGLVWNMRIMTDSPLAQKYGYSEEASAAAPDKIAEVINLIDKRLKAQEDRKSRYLIGNSMTALDIYWATMSMTILPVPLEIMPKTQQNQGMLGFFEMNSKIPEIASVLTERIAEHQQYILTTYCETPAVLGADPID
;
A
#
# COMPACT_ATOMS: atom_id res chain seq x y z
N GLU A 1 -8.99 7.22 -13.01
CA GLU A 1 -9.32 8.52 -13.65
C GLU A 1 -8.73 9.72 -12.89
N GLN A 2 -8.85 9.81 -11.55
CA GLN A 2 -8.31 10.92 -10.74
C GLN A 2 -6.80 11.10 -10.90
N LEU A 3 -6.01 10.01 -10.89
CA LEU A 3 -4.57 10.07 -11.09
C LEU A 3 -4.21 10.65 -12.47
N ALA A 4 -4.90 10.21 -13.53
CA ALA A 4 -4.66 10.73 -14.88
C ALA A 4 -5.07 12.20 -15.00
N LEU A 5 -6.09 12.65 -14.25
CA LEU A 5 -6.47 14.06 -14.18
C LEU A 5 -5.40 14.87 -13.43
N ALA A 6 -4.92 14.38 -12.30
CA ALA A 6 -3.87 15.03 -11.52
C ALA A 6 -2.60 15.27 -12.36
N GLU A 7 -2.19 14.28 -13.16
CA GLU A 7 -1.07 14.41 -14.09
C GLU A 7 -1.27 15.53 -15.15
N ARG A 8 -2.52 15.71 -15.61
CA ARG A 8 -2.84 16.73 -16.62
C ARG A 8 -2.84 18.15 -16.07
N ILE A 9 -3.23 18.32 -14.80
CA ILE A 9 -3.31 19.64 -14.15
C ILE A 9 -2.03 19.98 -13.39
N GLY A 10 -1.12 19.03 -13.22
CA GLY A 10 0.20 19.25 -12.66
C GLY A 10 1.04 20.22 -13.48
N THR A 11 2.05 20.82 -12.87
CA THR A 11 3.00 21.70 -13.59
C THR A 11 3.89 20.88 -14.52
N LYS A 12 4.47 21.51 -15.55
CA LYS A 12 5.37 20.83 -16.50
C LYS A 12 6.61 20.25 -15.83
N ASP A 13 7.01 20.80 -14.68
CA ASP A 13 8.19 20.40 -13.93
C ASP A 13 7.87 19.36 -12.83
N SER A 14 6.60 19.00 -12.66
CA SER A 14 6.18 17.95 -11.70
C SER A 14 6.66 16.58 -12.16
N PRO A 15 7.18 15.75 -11.24
CA PRO A 15 7.53 14.37 -11.57
C PRO A 15 6.31 13.62 -12.09
N LYS A 16 6.49 12.87 -13.19
CA LYS A 16 5.44 12.01 -13.71
C LYS A 16 5.30 10.76 -12.84
N LEU A 17 4.09 10.52 -12.36
CA LEU A 17 3.75 9.32 -11.59
C LEU A 17 3.15 8.21 -12.47
N ILE A 18 2.72 8.54 -13.68
CA ILE A 18 2.24 7.59 -14.68
C ILE A 18 3.36 7.41 -15.73
N PRO A 19 3.88 6.18 -15.94
CA PRO A 19 4.93 5.94 -16.93
C PRO A 19 4.53 6.33 -18.36
N ASP A 20 5.46 6.93 -19.10
CA ASP A 20 5.27 7.18 -20.53
C ASP A 20 5.34 5.88 -21.36
N ASN A 21 6.14 4.91 -20.92
CA ASN A 21 6.21 3.59 -21.54
C ASN A 21 4.85 2.88 -21.43
N PHE A 22 4.32 2.38 -22.54
CA PHE A 22 2.98 1.80 -22.62
C PHE A 22 2.83 0.54 -21.75
N GLU A 23 3.81 -0.37 -21.81
CA GLU A 23 3.78 -1.62 -21.04
C GLU A 23 3.85 -1.34 -19.54
N HIS A 24 4.75 -0.46 -19.10
CA HIS A 24 4.85 -0.03 -17.71
C HIS A 24 3.56 0.64 -17.23
N ARG A 25 2.90 1.40 -18.10
CA ARG A 25 1.61 2.05 -17.75
C ARG A 25 0.50 1.04 -17.54
N VAL A 26 0.37 0.06 -18.43
CA VAL A 26 -0.61 -1.03 -18.29
C VAL A 26 -0.36 -1.81 -17.01
N GLU A 27 0.90 -2.15 -16.74
CA GLU A 27 1.31 -2.87 -15.55
C GLU A 27 1.05 -2.08 -14.27
N MET A 28 1.39 -0.79 -14.24
CA MET A 28 1.13 0.09 -13.10
C MET A 28 -0.37 0.15 -12.75
N PHE A 29 -1.24 0.39 -13.74
CA PHE A 29 -2.67 0.46 -13.47
C PHE A 29 -3.26 -0.89 -13.04
N GLY A 30 -2.77 -2.00 -13.61
CA GLY A 30 -3.16 -3.34 -13.19
C GLY A 30 -2.79 -3.61 -11.73
N LEU A 31 -1.56 -3.31 -11.33
CA LEU A 31 -1.10 -3.48 -9.95
C LEU A 31 -1.77 -2.48 -8.99
N CYS A 32 -2.04 -1.24 -9.41
CA CYS A 32 -2.85 -0.32 -8.62
C CYS A 32 -4.26 -0.88 -8.35
N ALA A 33 -4.88 -1.55 -9.32
CA ALA A 33 -6.18 -2.19 -9.14
C ALA A 33 -6.09 -3.34 -8.12
N VAL A 34 -5.02 -4.12 -8.13
CA VAL A 34 -4.79 -5.20 -7.14
C VAL A 34 -4.55 -4.65 -5.72
N VAL A 35 -3.96 -3.46 -5.59
CA VAL A 35 -3.76 -2.84 -4.27
C VAL A 35 -5.03 -2.13 -3.78
N LEU A 36 -5.71 -1.35 -4.63
CA LEU A 36 -6.76 -0.41 -4.23
C LEU A 36 -8.16 -0.83 -4.64
N GLY A 37 -8.29 -1.67 -5.66
CA GLY A 37 -9.57 -2.02 -6.28
C GLY A 37 -10.39 -3.03 -5.49
N GLU A 38 -11.54 -3.36 -6.04
CA GLU A 38 -12.40 -4.41 -5.53
C GLU A 38 -11.64 -5.74 -5.49
N ASP A 39 -11.81 -6.50 -4.41
CA ASP A 39 -11.10 -7.75 -4.13
C ASP A 39 -9.56 -7.61 -3.99
N GLY A 40 -9.03 -6.40 -3.98
CA GLY A 40 -7.61 -6.12 -3.74
C GLY A 40 -7.25 -6.03 -2.25
N LEU A 41 -6.00 -5.62 -1.98
CA LEU A 41 -5.47 -5.50 -0.61
C LEU A 41 -6.38 -4.70 0.31
N VAL A 42 -6.68 -3.45 -0.06
CA VAL A 42 -7.44 -2.53 0.79
C VAL A 42 -8.90 -2.96 0.96
N TRP A 43 -9.48 -3.58 -0.07
CA TRP A 43 -10.82 -4.14 0.01
C TRP A 43 -10.91 -5.28 1.01
N ASN A 44 -10.03 -6.28 0.89
CA ASN A 44 -9.98 -7.44 1.76
C ASN A 44 -9.67 -7.05 3.21
N MET A 45 -8.80 -6.06 3.43
CA MET A 45 -8.56 -5.50 4.76
C MET A 45 -9.82 -4.95 5.45
N ARG A 46 -10.76 -4.37 4.69
CA ARG A 46 -11.99 -3.79 5.24
C ARG A 46 -13.02 -4.81 5.63
N ILE A 47 -12.98 -6.00 5.01
CA ILE A 47 -13.94 -7.08 5.25
C ILE A 47 -13.43 -8.18 6.19
N MET A 48 -12.20 -8.09 6.70
CA MET A 48 -11.65 -9.08 7.65
C MET A 48 -12.42 -9.16 8.96
N THR A 49 -13.10 -8.09 9.36
CA THR A 49 -13.86 -8.05 10.62
C THR A 49 -15.21 -7.42 10.36
N ASP A 50 -16.28 -8.01 10.91
CA ASP A 50 -17.63 -7.45 10.80
C ASP A 50 -17.69 -6.05 11.43
N SER A 51 -18.16 -5.11 10.64
CA SER A 51 -18.30 -3.71 11.04
C SER A 51 -19.26 -2.99 10.10
N PRO A 52 -19.82 -1.83 10.49
CA PRO A 52 -20.63 -1.01 9.58
C PRO A 52 -19.88 -0.61 8.29
N LEU A 53 -18.55 -0.52 8.34
CA LEU A 53 -17.71 -0.28 7.17
C LEU A 53 -17.64 -1.54 6.30
N ALA A 54 -17.38 -2.70 6.89
CA ALA A 54 -17.26 -3.98 6.17
C ALA A 54 -18.55 -4.33 5.40
N GLN A 55 -19.71 -4.06 5.99
CA GLN A 55 -21.02 -4.28 5.35
C GLN A 55 -21.17 -3.50 4.03
N LYS A 56 -20.58 -2.30 3.93
CA LYS A 56 -20.56 -1.52 2.69
C LYS A 56 -19.65 -2.12 1.61
N TYR A 57 -18.71 -2.96 2.02
CA TYR A 57 -17.74 -3.63 1.13
C TYR A 57 -18.10 -5.09 0.86
N GLY A 58 -19.35 -5.50 1.13
CA GLY A 58 -19.82 -6.85 0.84
C GLY A 58 -19.33 -7.91 1.82
N TYR A 59 -19.23 -7.56 3.12
CA TYR A 59 -18.90 -8.51 4.17
C TYR A 59 -19.80 -9.74 4.11
N SER A 60 -19.19 -10.90 4.21
CA SER A 60 -19.80 -12.19 4.58
C SER A 60 -18.79 -12.98 5.40
N GLU A 61 -19.26 -13.96 6.18
CA GLU A 61 -18.36 -14.83 6.94
C GLU A 61 -17.36 -15.56 6.04
N GLU A 62 -17.80 -16.01 4.86
CA GLU A 62 -16.95 -16.65 3.87
C GLU A 62 -15.90 -15.69 3.30
N ALA A 63 -16.30 -14.49 2.88
CA ALA A 63 -15.38 -13.47 2.35
C ALA A 63 -14.38 -13.02 3.42
N SER A 64 -14.83 -12.84 4.66
CA SER A 64 -13.96 -12.48 5.78
C SER A 64 -12.93 -13.57 6.09
N ALA A 65 -13.33 -14.84 6.07
CA ALA A 65 -12.43 -15.96 6.30
C ALA A 65 -11.37 -16.12 5.19
N ALA A 66 -11.72 -15.78 3.93
CA ALA A 66 -10.80 -15.85 2.80
C ALA A 66 -9.89 -14.60 2.67
N ALA A 67 -10.21 -13.50 3.33
CA ALA A 67 -9.51 -12.23 3.15
C ALA A 67 -8.01 -12.28 3.49
N PRO A 68 -7.55 -12.94 4.57
CA PRO A 68 -6.12 -13.05 4.87
C PRO A 68 -5.30 -13.71 3.75
N ASP A 69 -5.80 -14.79 3.16
CA ASP A 69 -5.14 -15.48 2.06
C ASP A 69 -5.04 -14.59 0.81
N LYS A 70 -6.10 -13.88 0.47
CA LYS A 70 -6.10 -12.92 -0.64
C LYS A 70 -5.12 -11.76 -0.42
N ILE A 71 -5.02 -11.26 0.81
CA ILE A 71 -4.02 -10.26 1.19
C ILE A 71 -2.61 -10.83 1.00
N ALA A 72 -2.36 -12.07 1.44
CA ALA A 72 -1.08 -12.74 1.27
C ALA A 72 -0.70 -12.94 -0.20
N GLU A 73 -1.66 -13.24 -1.08
CA GLU A 73 -1.44 -13.31 -2.53
C GLU A 73 -0.96 -11.97 -3.11
N VAL A 74 -1.57 -10.86 -2.69
CA VAL A 74 -1.15 -9.51 -3.12
C VAL A 74 0.26 -9.20 -2.64
N ILE A 75 0.57 -9.50 -1.36
CA ILE A 75 1.92 -9.29 -0.80
C ILE A 75 2.96 -10.09 -1.59
N ASN A 76 2.70 -11.35 -1.86
CA ASN A 76 3.58 -12.22 -2.64
C ASN A 76 3.80 -11.70 -4.07
N LEU A 77 2.76 -11.16 -4.71
CA LEU A 77 2.87 -10.54 -6.04
C LEU A 77 3.81 -9.34 -6.01
N ILE A 78 3.67 -8.47 -5.02
CA ILE A 78 4.53 -7.28 -4.84
C ILE A 78 5.97 -7.69 -4.51
N ASP A 79 6.18 -8.65 -3.61
CA ASP A 79 7.52 -9.15 -3.26
C ASP A 79 8.25 -9.73 -4.48
N LYS A 80 7.55 -10.57 -5.24
CA LYS A 80 8.07 -11.12 -6.51
C LYS A 80 8.45 -10.02 -7.50
N ARG A 81 7.66 -8.95 -7.52
CA ARG A 81 7.93 -7.80 -8.38
C ARG A 81 9.18 -7.05 -7.94
N LEU A 82 9.29 -6.74 -6.66
CA LEU A 82 10.47 -6.09 -6.09
C LEU A 82 11.75 -6.91 -6.36
N LYS A 83 11.70 -8.23 -6.15
CA LYS A 83 12.81 -9.12 -6.46
C LYS A 83 13.25 -9.01 -7.93
N ALA A 84 12.30 -9.02 -8.86
CA ALA A 84 12.62 -8.87 -10.29
C ALA A 84 13.20 -7.49 -10.64
N GLN A 85 12.88 -6.45 -9.87
CA GLN A 85 13.43 -5.12 -10.03
C GLN A 85 14.84 -4.99 -9.41
N GLU A 86 15.13 -5.67 -8.31
CA GLU A 86 16.50 -5.79 -7.75
C GLU A 86 17.48 -6.36 -8.77
N ASP A 87 17.09 -7.41 -9.52
CA ASP A 87 17.89 -7.98 -10.60
C ASP A 87 18.23 -6.95 -11.69
N ARG A 88 17.37 -5.93 -11.85
CA ARG A 88 17.55 -4.79 -12.75
C ARG A 88 18.22 -3.57 -12.10
N LYS A 89 18.63 -3.69 -10.83
CA LYS A 89 19.20 -2.61 -10.01
C LYS A 89 18.23 -1.42 -9.82
N SER A 90 16.93 -1.69 -9.83
CA SER A 90 15.89 -0.69 -9.55
C SER A 90 15.34 -0.87 -8.15
N ARG A 91 15.02 0.25 -7.51
CA ARG A 91 14.37 0.32 -6.19
C ARG A 91 12.86 0.55 -6.27
N TYR A 92 12.28 0.56 -7.46
CA TYR A 92 10.88 0.85 -7.70
C TYR A 92 10.14 -0.39 -8.20
N LEU A 93 8.84 -0.43 -8.01
CA LEU A 93 7.99 -1.53 -8.46
C LEU A 93 7.94 -1.66 -9.98
N ILE A 94 8.11 -0.55 -10.72
CA ILE A 94 8.08 -0.54 -12.18
C ILE A 94 9.18 0.40 -12.72
N GLY A 95 9.96 -0.10 -13.69
CA GLY A 95 10.99 0.70 -14.34
C GLY A 95 12.07 1.20 -13.39
N ASN A 96 12.61 2.39 -13.65
CA ASN A 96 13.75 2.97 -12.92
C ASN A 96 13.41 4.30 -12.23
N SER A 97 12.14 4.64 -12.12
CA SER A 97 11.66 5.86 -11.44
C SER A 97 10.40 5.57 -10.66
N MET A 98 10.16 6.37 -9.62
CA MET A 98 8.95 6.28 -8.81
C MET A 98 7.69 6.45 -9.66
N THR A 99 6.69 5.63 -9.38
CA THR A 99 5.36 5.69 -9.97
C THR A 99 4.29 5.87 -8.90
N ALA A 100 3.05 6.13 -9.29
CA ALA A 100 1.94 6.17 -8.35
C ALA A 100 1.75 4.84 -7.60
N LEU A 101 2.12 3.71 -8.21
CA LEU A 101 2.04 2.41 -7.56
C LEU A 101 2.93 2.32 -6.34
N ASP A 102 4.16 2.86 -6.41
CA ASP A 102 5.09 2.85 -5.27
C ASP A 102 4.49 3.59 -4.08
N ILE A 103 3.89 4.76 -4.31
CA ILE A 103 3.24 5.56 -3.26
C ILE A 103 2.02 4.81 -2.70
N TYR A 104 1.14 4.30 -3.56
CA TYR A 104 -0.05 3.57 -3.13
C TYR A 104 0.31 2.32 -2.33
N TRP A 105 1.28 1.55 -2.79
CA TRP A 105 1.76 0.40 -2.05
C TRP A 105 2.35 0.81 -0.70
N ALA A 106 3.29 1.76 -0.67
CA ALA A 106 3.96 2.16 0.56
C ALA A 106 2.97 2.69 1.61
N THR A 107 1.96 3.47 1.20
CA THR A 107 0.96 4.03 2.11
C THR A 107 -0.08 2.98 2.55
N MET A 108 -0.58 2.15 1.65
CA MET A 108 -1.61 1.16 1.99
C MET A 108 -1.05 -0.03 2.75
N SER A 109 0.19 -0.45 2.46
CA SER A 109 0.84 -1.54 3.19
C SER A 109 1.08 -1.24 4.68
N MET A 110 1.08 0.02 5.12
CA MET A 110 1.14 0.36 6.55
C MET A 110 0.05 -0.32 7.38
N THR A 111 -1.06 -0.64 6.76
CA THR A 111 -2.20 -1.32 7.40
C THR A 111 -1.94 -2.79 7.77
N ILE A 112 -0.91 -3.41 7.18
CA ILE A 112 -0.50 -4.80 7.38
C ILE A 112 0.99 -4.93 7.72
N LEU A 113 1.76 -3.89 7.53
CA LEU A 113 3.18 -3.79 7.85
C LEU A 113 3.43 -2.44 8.53
N PRO A 114 3.30 -2.37 9.86
CA PRO A 114 3.52 -1.13 10.61
C PRO A 114 4.94 -0.59 10.38
N VAL A 115 5.02 0.71 10.22
CA VAL A 115 6.30 1.41 10.04
C VAL A 115 6.92 1.81 11.39
N PRO A 116 8.24 2.06 11.44
CA PRO A 116 8.91 2.59 12.61
C PRO A 116 8.27 3.89 13.13
N LEU A 117 8.34 4.11 14.45
CA LEU A 117 7.74 5.29 15.10
C LEU A 117 8.38 6.61 14.68
N GLU A 118 9.59 6.57 14.12
CA GLU A 118 10.26 7.72 13.52
C GLU A 118 9.55 8.18 12.23
N ILE A 119 8.93 7.25 11.50
CA ILE A 119 8.14 7.54 10.29
C ILE A 119 6.72 7.92 10.67
N MET A 120 6.12 7.19 11.61
CA MET A 120 4.75 7.43 12.08
C MET A 120 4.70 7.42 13.61
N PRO A 121 4.87 8.57 14.27
CA PRO A 121 4.78 8.68 15.71
C PRO A 121 3.41 8.24 16.23
N LYS A 122 3.43 7.58 17.41
CA LYS A 122 2.20 7.22 18.10
C LYS A 122 1.64 8.44 18.83
N THR A 123 0.40 8.79 18.53
CA THR A 123 -0.36 9.86 19.19
C THR A 123 -1.56 9.29 19.95
N GLN A 124 -2.21 10.09 20.77
CA GLN A 124 -3.44 9.70 21.44
C GLN A 124 -4.57 9.41 20.42
N GLN A 125 -4.56 10.12 19.30
CA GLN A 125 -5.58 10.02 18.26
C GLN A 125 -5.40 8.79 17.39
N ASN A 126 -4.16 8.43 17.04
CA ASN A 126 -3.89 7.34 16.10
C ASN A 126 -3.58 5.98 16.75
N GLN A 127 -3.38 5.93 18.09
CA GLN A 127 -2.95 4.71 18.77
C GLN A 127 -3.87 3.49 18.56
N GLY A 128 -5.17 3.71 18.45
CA GLY A 128 -6.14 2.64 18.18
C GLY A 128 -5.95 2.06 16.77
N MET A 129 -5.74 2.93 15.78
CA MET A 129 -5.49 2.54 14.39
C MET A 129 -4.14 1.82 14.25
N LEU A 130 -3.08 2.34 14.89
CA LEU A 130 -1.77 1.67 14.89
C LEU A 130 -1.84 0.30 15.56
N GLY A 131 -2.60 0.16 16.66
CA GLY A 131 -2.85 -1.14 17.28
C GLY A 131 -3.56 -2.12 16.36
N PHE A 132 -4.53 -1.66 15.58
CA PHE A 132 -5.20 -2.46 14.56
C PHE A 132 -4.23 -2.90 13.45
N PHE A 133 -3.37 -2.01 12.95
CA PHE A 133 -2.35 -2.36 11.95
C PHE A 133 -1.36 -3.42 12.50
N GLU A 134 -0.96 -3.26 13.75
CA GLU A 134 -0.10 -4.22 14.42
C GLU A 134 -0.77 -5.59 14.60
N MET A 135 -2.07 -5.65 14.87
CA MET A 135 -2.82 -6.90 14.92
C MET A 135 -2.87 -7.58 13.54
N ASN A 136 -3.12 -6.82 12.48
CA ASN A 136 -3.17 -7.36 11.13
C ASN A 136 -1.83 -7.98 10.70
N SER A 137 -0.72 -7.36 11.05
CA SER A 137 0.63 -7.89 10.74
C SER A 137 0.97 -9.21 11.42
N LYS A 138 0.20 -9.60 12.45
CA LYS A 138 0.38 -10.84 13.21
C LYS A 138 -0.53 -11.97 12.75
N ILE A 139 -1.43 -11.72 11.80
CA ILE A 139 -2.28 -12.76 11.19
C ILE A 139 -1.34 -13.75 10.48
N PRO A 140 -1.42 -15.07 10.76
CA PRO A 140 -0.42 -16.03 10.28
C PRO A 140 -0.20 -16.01 8.77
N GLU A 141 -1.27 -15.93 7.98
CA GLU A 141 -1.25 -15.90 6.52
C GLU A 141 -0.50 -14.66 6.02
N ILE A 142 -0.73 -13.51 6.64
CA ILE A 142 -0.07 -12.24 6.32
C ILE A 142 1.37 -12.24 6.82
N ALA A 143 1.60 -12.59 8.08
CA ALA A 143 2.92 -12.60 8.70
C ALA A 143 3.93 -13.49 7.94
N SER A 144 3.46 -14.62 7.41
CA SER A 144 4.30 -15.59 6.71
C SER A 144 4.90 -15.09 5.40
N VAL A 145 4.33 -14.05 4.81
CA VAL A 145 4.73 -13.50 3.49
C VAL A 145 5.34 -12.09 3.56
N LEU A 146 5.40 -11.49 4.74
CA LEU A 146 6.09 -10.21 4.95
C LEU A 146 7.61 -10.42 4.92
N THR A 147 8.29 -9.79 3.97
CA THR A 147 9.74 -9.89 3.78
C THR A 147 10.44 -8.58 4.13
N GLU A 148 11.74 -8.65 4.42
CA GLU A 148 12.59 -7.49 4.63
C GLU A 148 12.58 -6.55 3.40
N ARG A 149 12.62 -7.10 2.18
CA ARG A 149 12.52 -6.36 0.92
C ARG A 149 11.28 -5.48 0.84
N ILE A 150 10.12 -6.01 1.26
CA ILE A 150 8.86 -5.26 1.30
C ILE A 150 8.96 -4.10 2.29
N ALA A 151 9.53 -4.36 3.48
CA ALA A 151 9.70 -3.33 4.51
C ALA A 151 10.68 -2.24 4.08
N GLU A 152 11.81 -2.62 3.48
CA GLU A 152 12.80 -1.68 2.94
C GLU A 152 12.23 -0.80 1.84
N HIS A 153 11.48 -1.38 0.90
CA HIS A 153 10.81 -0.60 -0.16
C HIS A 153 9.79 0.37 0.43
N GLN A 154 8.91 -0.09 1.33
CA GLN A 154 7.92 0.76 1.99
C GLN A 154 8.58 1.95 2.67
N GLN A 155 9.58 1.71 3.52
CA GLN A 155 10.28 2.76 4.26
C GLN A 155 11.03 3.70 3.32
N TYR A 156 11.68 3.17 2.28
CA TYR A 156 12.37 3.99 1.28
C TYR A 156 11.42 4.98 0.58
N ILE A 157 10.27 4.52 0.13
CA ILE A 157 9.29 5.39 -0.55
C ILE A 157 8.74 6.44 0.43
N LEU A 158 8.35 6.03 1.64
CA LEU A 158 7.80 6.95 2.65
C LEU A 158 8.82 8.03 3.04
N THR A 159 10.08 7.67 3.30
CA THR A 159 11.08 8.63 3.78
C THR A 159 11.69 9.48 2.68
N THR A 160 11.63 9.04 1.41
CA THR A 160 12.24 9.77 0.28
C THR A 160 11.25 10.69 -0.42
N TYR A 161 9.97 10.28 -0.51
CA TYR A 161 8.99 10.93 -1.38
C TYR A 161 7.71 11.39 -0.68
N CYS A 162 7.49 10.95 0.56
CA CYS A 162 6.32 11.35 1.32
C CYS A 162 6.73 12.29 2.47
N GLU A 163 5.77 13.04 2.98
CA GLU A 163 5.97 13.84 4.17
C GLU A 163 6.18 12.94 5.38
N THR A 164 7.24 13.23 6.16
CA THR A 164 7.54 12.53 7.41
C THR A 164 7.81 13.56 8.51
N PRO A 165 7.29 13.33 9.71
CA PRO A 165 6.50 12.17 10.12
C PRO A 165 5.16 12.09 9.39
N ALA A 166 4.72 10.85 9.12
CA ALA A 166 3.44 10.61 8.45
C ALA A 166 2.28 10.96 9.40
N VAL A 167 1.30 11.70 8.86
CA VAL A 167 0.10 12.11 9.58
C VAL A 167 -1.08 11.25 9.13
N LEU A 168 -1.74 10.57 10.06
CA LEU A 168 -3.00 9.90 9.79
C LEU A 168 -4.16 10.91 9.92
N GLY A 169 -5.23 10.69 9.16
CA GLY A 169 -6.37 11.61 9.13
C GLY A 169 -7.09 11.85 10.47
N ALA A 170 -6.72 11.12 11.53
CA ALA A 170 -7.17 11.33 12.89
C ALA A 170 -6.22 12.20 13.73
N ASP A 171 -5.03 12.50 13.22
CA ASP A 171 -4.05 13.32 13.93
C ASP A 171 -4.38 14.81 13.78
N PRO A 172 -4.13 15.64 14.81
CA PRO A 172 -4.26 17.09 14.68
C PRO A 172 -3.23 17.59 13.67
N ILE A 173 -3.69 18.47 12.79
CA ILE A 173 -2.82 19.23 11.88
C ILE A 173 -2.53 20.55 12.61
N ASP A 174 -1.29 20.75 13.06
CA ASP A 174 -0.79 21.99 13.65
C ASP A 174 -0.59 23.08 12.58
#